data_4ad6a62d472026a6e0aef37df3d472ee
#
_entry.id   4ad6a62d472026a6e0aef37df3d472ee
#
_cell.length_a   1.000
_cell.length_b   1.000
_cell.length_c   1.000
_cell.angle_alpha   90.00
_cell.angle_beta   90.00
_cell.angle_gamma   90.00
#
_symmetry.space_group_name_H-M   'P 1'
#
loop_
_entity.id
_entity.type
_entity.pdbx_description
1 polymer ?
#
loop_
_entity_poly.entity_id
_entity_poly.type
_entity_poly.pdbx_seq_one_letter_code
_entity_poly.pdbx_strand_id
1 'polypeptide(L)'
;MFAVVLAFLSSCASSTTLRERRITQNAEIYDRLSEQDRALVAEGKIREGMHKEGVFLSWGRPNDIREGSRSGVPYETWLYTGQRASTQTYLSLGYGYGYDPYYYGYGGRYYRRSHLGFSPGVSTTYRQVKVGSVELLNDKVVSWEASAR
;
A
#
# COMPACT_ATOMS: atom_id res chain seq x y z
N MET A 1 18.07 -21.07 -36.91
CA MET A 1 17.22 -21.24 -35.73
C MET A 1 17.56 -20.12 -34.75
N PHE A 2 16.76 -19.03 -34.77
CA PHE A 2 16.91 -17.94 -33.81
C PHE A 2 15.92 -18.14 -32.67
N ALA A 3 16.43 -18.40 -31.48
CA ALA A 3 15.64 -18.48 -30.24
C ALA A 3 15.34 -17.07 -29.77
N VAL A 4 14.07 -16.64 -29.87
CA VAL A 4 13.58 -15.39 -29.30
C VAL A 4 13.34 -15.62 -27.80
N VAL A 5 14.24 -15.11 -26.98
CA VAL A 5 14.03 -15.07 -25.52
C VAL A 5 13.06 -13.92 -25.21
N LEU A 6 11.79 -14.25 -24.98
CA LEU A 6 10.83 -13.31 -24.42
C LEU A 6 11.15 -13.11 -22.93
N ALA A 7 11.84 -12.03 -22.61
CA ALA A 7 11.99 -11.55 -21.23
C ALA A 7 10.67 -10.94 -20.78
N PHE A 8 9.92 -11.64 -19.95
CA PHE A 8 8.78 -11.09 -19.22
C PHE A 8 9.32 -10.13 -18.15
N LEU A 9 9.35 -8.84 -18.48
CA LEU A 9 9.55 -7.78 -17.51
C LEU A 9 8.28 -7.68 -16.67
N SER A 10 8.30 -8.31 -15.50
CA SER A 10 7.31 -8.07 -14.43
C SER A 10 7.47 -6.64 -13.97
N SER A 11 6.83 -5.70 -14.66
CA SER A 11 6.78 -4.30 -14.29
C SER A 11 5.86 -4.16 -13.07
N CYS A 12 6.45 -3.99 -11.89
CA CYS A 12 5.72 -3.41 -10.76
C CYS A 12 5.23 -2.03 -11.22
N ALA A 13 3.93 -1.89 -11.45
CA ALA A 13 3.33 -0.63 -11.85
C ALA A 13 3.62 0.42 -10.78
N SER A 14 4.48 1.38 -11.08
CA SER A 14 4.77 2.50 -10.17
C SER A 14 3.53 3.41 -10.07
N SER A 15 3.45 4.22 -9.02
CA SER A 15 2.38 5.21 -8.85
C SER A 15 2.27 6.16 -10.05
N THR A 16 3.38 6.43 -10.73
CA THR A 16 3.46 7.21 -11.96
C THR A 16 2.73 6.53 -13.11
N THR A 17 3.00 5.25 -13.36
CA THR A 17 2.33 4.47 -14.41
C THR A 17 0.81 4.39 -14.21
N LEU A 18 0.36 4.23 -12.96
CA LEU A 18 -1.06 4.21 -12.62
C LEU A 18 -1.73 5.56 -12.88
N ARG A 19 -1.05 6.66 -12.59
CA ARG A 19 -1.52 8.02 -12.85
C ARG A 19 -1.61 8.30 -14.35
N GLU A 20 -0.59 8.00 -15.10
CA GLU A 20 -0.57 8.15 -16.57
C GLU A 20 -1.72 7.37 -17.23
N ARG A 21 -1.95 6.15 -16.77
CA ARG A 21 -3.08 5.34 -17.23
C ARG A 21 -4.42 6.02 -16.91
N ARG A 22 -4.62 6.59 -15.71
CA ARG A 22 -5.84 7.32 -15.38
C ARG A 22 -6.05 8.54 -16.26
N ILE A 23 -5.00 9.32 -16.52
CA ILE A 23 -5.05 10.49 -17.41
C ILE A 23 -5.46 10.04 -18.81
N THR A 24 -4.82 9.02 -19.37
CA THR A 24 -5.13 8.52 -20.72
C THR A 24 -6.57 7.97 -20.83
N GLN A 25 -7.03 7.26 -19.81
CA GLN A 25 -8.39 6.71 -19.78
C GLN A 25 -9.48 7.77 -19.56
N ASN A 26 -9.12 8.95 -19.06
CA ASN A 26 -10.04 10.04 -18.76
C ASN A 26 -9.54 11.35 -19.39
N ALA A 27 -9.11 11.30 -20.65
CA ALA A 27 -8.54 12.44 -21.34
C ALA A 27 -9.51 13.64 -21.39
N GLU A 28 -10.80 13.39 -21.57
CA GLU A 28 -11.82 14.46 -21.57
C GLU A 28 -11.88 15.22 -20.25
N ILE A 29 -11.70 14.53 -19.11
CA ILE A 29 -11.65 15.16 -17.79
C ILE A 29 -10.36 15.97 -17.67
N TYR A 30 -9.23 15.39 -18.08
CA TYR A 30 -7.93 16.05 -18.02
C TYR A 30 -7.89 17.33 -18.88
N ASP A 31 -8.48 17.30 -20.08
CA ASP A 31 -8.50 18.46 -20.99
C ASP A 31 -9.37 19.62 -20.48
N ARG A 32 -10.40 19.32 -19.67
CA ARG A 32 -11.24 20.34 -19.02
C ARG A 32 -10.57 21.03 -17.83
N LEU A 33 -9.50 20.46 -17.27
CA LEU A 33 -8.77 21.09 -16.18
C LEU A 33 -8.02 22.34 -16.65
N SER A 34 -7.82 23.28 -15.72
CA SER A 34 -6.94 24.42 -15.99
C SER A 34 -5.52 23.96 -16.31
N GLU A 35 -4.78 24.76 -17.05
CA GLU A 35 -3.38 24.45 -17.38
C GLU A 35 -2.52 24.20 -16.10
N GLN A 36 -2.74 25.00 -15.07
CA GLN A 36 -2.10 24.86 -13.77
C GLN A 36 -2.45 23.51 -13.11
N ASP A 37 -3.73 23.12 -13.15
CA ASP A 37 -4.17 21.86 -12.55
C ASP A 37 -3.64 20.66 -13.34
N ARG A 38 -3.60 20.74 -14.69
CA ARG A 38 -3.00 19.69 -15.53
C ARG A 38 -1.53 19.45 -15.19
N ALA A 39 -0.74 20.51 -15.04
CA ALA A 39 0.65 20.40 -14.64
C ALA A 39 0.80 19.71 -13.28
N LEU A 40 0.01 20.08 -12.28
CA LEU A 40 0.03 19.46 -10.96
C LEU A 40 -0.40 17.99 -11.00
N VAL A 41 -1.44 17.67 -11.75
CA VAL A 41 -1.91 16.29 -11.94
C VAL A 41 -0.84 15.44 -12.59
N ALA A 42 -0.13 15.95 -13.59
CA ALA A 42 0.99 15.23 -14.23
C ALA A 42 2.12 14.90 -13.23
N GLU A 43 2.35 15.76 -12.24
CA GLU A 43 3.31 15.52 -11.17
C GLU A 43 2.76 14.67 -10.01
N GLY A 44 1.45 14.40 -9.97
CA GLY A 44 0.80 13.70 -8.86
C GLY A 44 0.56 14.59 -7.65
N LYS A 45 0.48 15.88 -7.86
CA LYS A 45 0.21 16.89 -6.84
C LYS A 45 -1.24 17.38 -6.92
N ILE A 46 -1.71 17.95 -5.83
CA ILE A 46 -3.00 18.62 -5.72
C ILE A 46 -2.82 19.97 -5.05
N ARG A 47 -3.81 20.85 -5.17
CA ARG A 47 -3.84 22.16 -4.51
C ARG A 47 -5.23 22.50 -4.01
N GLU A 48 -5.32 23.45 -3.13
CA GLU A 48 -6.59 24.06 -2.73
C GLU A 48 -7.27 24.75 -3.94
N GLY A 49 -8.59 24.65 -4.00
CA GLY A 49 -9.39 25.11 -5.12
C GLY A 49 -9.44 24.20 -6.35
N MET A 50 -8.62 23.13 -6.40
CA MET A 50 -8.69 22.13 -7.46
C MET A 50 -10.02 21.37 -7.39
N HIS A 51 -10.63 21.09 -8.56
CA HIS A 51 -11.84 20.27 -8.63
C HIS A 51 -11.56 18.80 -8.29
N LYS A 52 -12.52 18.11 -7.68
CA LYS A 52 -12.38 16.70 -7.27
C LYS A 52 -11.93 15.76 -8.39
N GLU A 53 -12.27 16.05 -9.64
CA GLU A 53 -11.82 15.31 -10.80
C GLU A 53 -10.29 15.37 -10.95
N GLY A 54 -9.67 16.52 -10.68
CA GLY A 54 -8.22 16.66 -10.68
C GLY A 54 -7.57 15.85 -9.57
N VAL A 55 -8.18 15.80 -8.38
CA VAL A 55 -7.73 14.95 -7.28
C VAL A 55 -7.78 13.47 -7.68
N PHE A 56 -8.88 13.04 -8.30
CA PHE A 56 -9.03 11.66 -8.81
C PHE A 56 -7.96 11.31 -9.84
N LEU A 57 -7.67 12.19 -10.78
CA LEU A 57 -6.63 11.95 -11.77
C LEU A 57 -5.24 11.85 -11.13
N SER A 58 -4.96 12.71 -10.15
CA SER A 58 -3.66 12.78 -9.45
C SER A 58 -3.45 11.59 -8.50
N TRP A 59 -4.35 11.40 -7.54
CA TRP A 59 -4.20 10.44 -6.46
C TRP A 59 -4.97 9.13 -6.67
N GLY A 60 -5.97 9.13 -7.55
CA GLY A 60 -6.85 8.00 -7.78
C GLY A 60 -8.08 8.01 -6.90
N ARG A 61 -8.78 6.88 -6.87
CA ARG A 61 -9.96 6.71 -6.01
C ARG A 61 -9.54 6.64 -4.55
N PRO A 62 -10.28 7.34 -3.64
CA PRO A 62 -10.05 7.19 -2.21
C PRO A 62 -10.43 5.77 -1.74
N ASN A 63 -9.86 5.35 -0.61
CA ASN A 63 -10.23 4.09 0.03
C ASN A 63 -11.54 4.20 0.81
N ASP A 64 -11.84 5.40 1.32
CA ASP A 64 -13.04 5.70 2.08
C ASP A 64 -13.48 7.14 1.80
N ILE A 65 -14.79 7.38 1.77
CA ILE A 65 -15.39 8.70 1.58
C ILE A 65 -16.31 8.94 2.76
N ARG A 66 -16.10 10.05 3.47
CA ARG A 66 -16.94 10.50 4.56
C ARG A 66 -17.66 11.77 4.15
N GLU A 67 -18.95 11.74 4.26
CA GLU A 67 -19.81 12.88 3.98
C GLU A 67 -20.24 13.55 5.29
N GLY A 68 -20.41 14.85 5.26
CA GLY A 68 -20.84 15.61 6.39
C GLY A 68 -21.44 16.97 6.00
N SER A 69 -21.87 17.73 6.99
CA SER A 69 -22.33 19.09 6.79
C SER A 69 -21.65 20.02 7.78
N ARG A 70 -21.14 21.15 7.28
CA ARG A 70 -20.54 22.21 8.09
C ARG A 70 -21.31 23.49 7.82
N SER A 71 -22.00 24.00 8.85
CA SER A 71 -22.85 25.19 8.74
C SER A 71 -23.89 25.11 7.61
N GLY A 72 -24.50 23.92 7.42
CA GLY A 72 -25.48 23.68 6.37
C GLY A 72 -24.92 23.45 4.97
N VAL A 73 -23.60 23.50 4.79
CA VAL A 73 -22.94 23.20 3.50
C VAL A 73 -22.41 21.80 3.52
N PRO A 74 -22.78 20.94 2.54
CA PRO A 74 -22.28 19.59 2.44
C PRO A 74 -20.79 19.57 2.11
N TYR A 75 -20.04 18.69 2.76
CA TYR A 75 -18.64 18.44 2.45
C TYR A 75 -18.35 16.95 2.39
N GLU A 76 -17.33 16.58 1.62
CA GLU A 76 -16.80 15.24 1.52
C GLU A 76 -15.36 15.21 2.05
N THR A 77 -15.00 14.14 2.75
CA THR A 77 -13.61 13.88 3.10
C THR A 77 -13.19 12.56 2.45
N TRP A 78 -12.24 12.65 1.54
CA TRP A 78 -11.62 11.51 0.88
C TRP A 78 -10.43 11.02 1.68
N LEU A 79 -10.45 9.75 2.06
CA LEU A 79 -9.40 9.13 2.85
C LEU A 79 -8.60 8.16 1.99
N TYR A 80 -7.30 8.32 2.04
CA TYR A 80 -6.33 7.42 1.40
C TYR A 80 -5.57 6.65 2.46
N THR A 81 -5.58 5.32 2.36
CA THR A 81 -4.89 4.43 3.28
C THR A 81 -3.86 3.60 2.53
N GLY A 82 -2.78 3.27 3.20
CA GLY A 82 -1.76 2.35 2.73
C GLY A 82 -1.54 1.24 3.75
N GLN A 83 -0.84 0.20 3.34
CA GLN A 83 -0.39 -0.85 4.25
C GLN A 83 1.05 -0.60 4.64
N ARG A 84 1.33 -0.61 5.95
CA ARG A 84 2.68 -0.60 6.49
C ARG A 84 2.96 -1.97 7.10
N ALA A 85 3.99 -2.63 6.58
CA ALA A 85 4.52 -3.84 7.17
C ALA A 85 5.38 -3.48 8.39
N SER A 86 5.15 -4.15 9.51
CA SER A 86 6.01 -4.12 10.69
C SER A 86 6.54 -5.51 10.91
N THR A 87 7.85 -5.68 10.77
CA THR A 87 8.51 -6.96 10.98
C THR A 87 9.14 -6.96 12.35
N GLN A 88 8.79 -7.94 13.16
CA GLN A 88 9.37 -8.17 14.49
C GLN A 88 10.10 -9.51 14.48
N THR A 89 11.33 -9.49 14.95
CA THR A 89 12.10 -10.69 15.23
C THR A 89 11.92 -11.05 16.68
N TYR A 90 11.54 -12.27 16.98
CA TYR A 90 11.42 -12.78 18.35
C TYR A 90 12.24 -14.05 18.51
N LEU A 91 12.71 -14.26 19.72
CA LEU A 91 13.40 -15.47 20.10
C LEU A 91 12.41 -16.34 20.89
N SER A 92 12.09 -17.49 20.34
CA SER A 92 11.23 -18.47 21.01
C SER A 92 12.10 -19.51 21.70
N LEU A 93 11.83 -19.71 22.99
CA LEU A 93 12.37 -20.81 23.75
C LEU A 93 11.37 -21.97 23.69
N GLY A 94 11.72 -23.04 23.04
CA GLY A 94 10.86 -24.21 22.89
C GLY A 94 11.51 -25.50 23.38
N TYR A 95 10.70 -26.36 24.01
CA TYR A 95 11.05 -27.77 24.20
C TYR A 95 10.68 -28.50 22.91
N GLY A 96 11.69 -28.86 22.11
CA GLY A 96 11.50 -29.68 20.93
C GLY A 96 11.78 -31.16 21.26
N TYR A 97 10.85 -32.03 20.89
CA TYR A 97 11.13 -33.46 20.83
C TYR A 97 11.74 -33.73 19.44
N GLY A 98 13.07 -33.73 19.35
CA GLY A 98 13.77 -34.07 18.11
C GLY A 98 13.91 -35.57 17.97
N TYR A 99 13.57 -36.09 16.79
CA TYR A 99 14.02 -37.41 16.36
C TYR A 99 15.48 -37.25 15.91
N ASP A 100 16.43 -37.93 16.56
CA ASP A 100 17.80 -38.01 16.10
C ASP A 100 17.93 -39.27 15.22
N PRO A 101 18.04 -39.13 13.89
CA PRO A 101 18.09 -40.28 12.99
C PRO A 101 19.44 -41.01 12.99
N TYR A 102 20.44 -40.54 13.73
CA TYR A 102 21.80 -41.11 13.72
C TYR A 102 22.12 -42.07 14.85
N TYR A 103 21.18 -42.36 15.75
CA TYR A 103 21.45 -43.36 16.81
C TYR A 103 20.80 -44.69 16.51
N TYR A 104 21.38 -45.48 15.57
CA TYR A 104 21.18 -46.89 15.46
C TYR A 104 22.12 -47.63 16.43
N GLY A 105 21.70 -47.75 17.67
CA GLY A 105 22.34 -48.59 18.67
C GLY A 105 21.56 -49.88 18.82
N TYR A 106 22.19 -51.01 18.61
CA TYR A 106 21.69 -52.35 18.96
C TYR A 106 21.19 -52.38 20.42
N GLY A 107 19.86 -52.46 20.60
CA GLY A 107 19.31 -52.63 21.95
C GLY A 107 18.15 -51.71 22.35
N GLY A 108 17.26 -51.35 21.49
CA GLY A 108 15.84 -51.04 21.76
C GLY A 108 15.46 -50.11 22.93
N ARG A 109 16.29 -49.14 23.35
CA ARG A 109 15.90 -48.11 24.32
C ARG A 109 15.84 -46.76 23.64
N TYR A 110 14.62 -46.26 23.44
CA TYR A 110 14.37 -44.89 22.98
C TYR A 110 14.71 -43.90 24.09
N TYR A 111 15.84 -43.22 23.98
CA TYR A 111 16.13 -42.09 24.83
C TYR A 111 15.48 -40.85 24.25
N ARG A 112 14.37 -40.42 24.87
CA ARG A 112 13.81 -39.06 24.63
C ARG A 112 14.80 -38.04 25.15
N ARG A 113 15.58 -37.42 24.27
CA ARG A 113 16.41 -36.28 24.62
C ARG A 113 15.58 -35.03 24.38
N SER A 114 15.13 -34.39 25.44
CA SER A 114 14.55 -33.06 25.37
C SER A 114 15.67 -32.04 25.13
N HIS A 115 15.60 -31.36 23.99
CA HIS A 115 16.50 -30.24 23.72
C HIS A 115 15.79 -28.94 24.02
N LEU A 116 16.39 -28.14 24.92
CA LEU A 116 16.03 -26.75 25.07
C LEU A 116 16.66 -26.00 23.88
N GLY A 117 15.84 -25.60 22.91
CA GLY A 117 16.30 -24.91 21.70
C GLY A 117 15.79 -23.49 21.63
N PHE A 118 16.66 -22.58 21.21
CA PHE A 118 16.27 -21.23 20.82
C PHE A 118 15.98 -21.23 19.32
N SER A 119 14.77 -20.86 18.95
CA SER A 119 14.39 -20.70 17.55
C SER A 119 14.09 -19.23 17.28
N PRO A 120 14.85 -18.57 16.41
CA PRO A 120 14.48 -17.24 15.95
C PRO A 120 13.26 -17.32 15.05
N GLY A 121 12.26 -16.51 15.35
CA GLY A 121 11.05 -16.36 14.53
C GLY A 121 10.94 -14.93 14.02
N VAL A 122 10.32 -14.81 12.86
CA VAL A 122 10.01 -13.51 12.24
C VAL A 122 8.50 -13.43 12.06
N SER A 123 7.90 -12.40 12.62
CA SER A 123 6.47 -12.10 12.43
C SER A 123 6.34 -10.80 11.68
N THR A 124 5.60 -10.82 10.56
CA THR A 124 5.28 -9.62 9.81
C THR A 124 3.79 -9.32 9.97
N THR A 125 3.51 -8.17 10.56
CA THR A 125 2.16 -7.67 10.74
C THR A 125 1.91 -6.51 9.78
N TYR A 126 0.81 -6.56 9.07
CA TYR A 126 0.38 -5.47 8.17
C TYR A 126 -0.67 -4.62 8.90
N ARG A 127 -0.40 -3.33 8.98
CA ARG A 127 -1.33 -2.36 9.56
C ARG A 127 -1.73 -1.34 8.50
N GLN A 128 -3.02 -1.06 8.41
CA GLN A 128 -3.51 0.05 7.60
C GLN A 128 -3.15 1.37 8.28
N VAL A 129 -2.55 2.27 7.53
CA VAL A 129 -2.18 3.61 7.99
C VAL A 129 -2.76 4.65 7.03
N LYS A 130 -3.20 5.77 7.58
CA LYS A 130 -3.62 6.92 6.78
C LYS A 130 -2.39 7.46 6.05
N VAL A 131 -2.46 7.57 4.73
CA VAL A 131 -1.40 8.14 3.89
C VAL A 131 -1.77 9.52 3.33
N GLY A 132 -3.05 9.89 3.40
CA GLY A 132 -3.51 11.20 3.03
C GLY A 132 -5.01 11.37 3.24
N SER A 133 -5.45 12.62 3.25
CA SER A 133 -6.86 12.99 3.22
C SER A 133 -7.04 14.26 2.41
N VAL A 134 -8.20 14.41 1.80
CA VAL A 134 -8.62 15.59 1.05
C VAL A 134 -10.02 15.96 1.50
N GLU A 135 -10.20 17.17 1.93
CA GLU A 135 -11.51 17.73 2.27
C GLU A 135 -12.04 18.55 1.10
N LEU A 136 -13.24 18.22 0.66
CA LEU A 136 -13.90 18.80 -0.50
C LEU A 136 -15.14 19.55 -0.06
N LEU A 137 -15.32 20.77 -0.52
CA LEU A 137 -16.51 21.57 -0.35
C LEU A 137 -16.99 22.03 -1.73
N ASN A 138 -18.24 21.76 -2.08
CA ASN A 138 -18.76 22.05 -3.42
C ASN A 138 -17.85 21.51 -4.54
N ASP A 139 -17.40 20.26 -4.41
CA ASP A 139 -16.52 19.57 -5.36
C ASP A 139 -15.12 20.16 -5.54
N LYS A 140 -14.70 21.08 -4.66
CA LYS A 140 -13.38 21.70 -4.67
C LYS A 140 -12.61 21.39 -3.40
N VAL A 141 -11.31 21.21 -3.54
CA VAL A 141 -10.39 21.01 -2.42
C VAL A 141 -10.32 22.25 -1.56
N VAL A 142 -10.64 22.12 -0.28
CA VAL A 142 -10.49 23.17 0.73
C VAL A 142 -9.31 22.92 1.65
N SER A 143 -8.98 21.67 1.88
CA SER A 143 -7.78 21.27 2.62
C SER A 143 -7.31 19.89 2.20
N TRP A 144 -6.03 19.62 2.37
CA TRP A 144 -5.47 18.29 2.12
C TRP A 144 -4.26 18.03 3.02
N GLU A 145 -4.03 16.76 3.26
CA GLU A 145 -2.90 16.28 4.06
C GLU A 145 -2.32 15.05 3.37
N ALA A 146 -1.01 14.98 3.27
CA ALA A 146 -0.31 13.79 2.79
C ALA A 146 0.82 13.45 3.75
N SER A 147 0.95 12.17 4.09
CA SER A 147 2.11 11.70 4.86
C SER A 147 3.37 11.81 4.00
N ALA A 148 4.42 12.40 4.55
CA ALA A 148 5.73 12.36 3.94
C ALA A 148 6.17 10.88 3.76
N ARG A 149 6.66 10.55 2.57
CA ARG A 149 7.19 9.22 2.24
C ARG A 149 8.60 9.06 2.75
#